data_7530136a2efa94f25e53ea87e4a285b2
#
_entry.id   7530136a2efa94f25e53ea87e4a285b2
#
_cell.length_a   1.000
_cell.length_b   1.000
_cell.length_c   1.000
_cell.angle_alpha   90.00
_cell.angle_beta   90.00
_cell.angle_gamma   90.00
#
_symmetry.space_group_name_H-M   'P 1'
#
loop_
_entity.id
_entity.type
_entity.pdbx_description
1 polymer ?
#
loop_
_entity_poly.entity_id
_entity_poly.type
_entity_poly.pdbx_seq_one_letter_code
_entity_poly.pdbx_strand_id
1 'polypeptide(L)'
;MQTIYGNAFRSCSSLTSVYLPDSVSYLAASTFQGCGQVVLSVAYNSYAKQYAIRNGIAYVERAATVIASGSCGAGASWELYGDGVLNIKGSGALTSPKAASGIAWYTYRHMIRAVHVDAGITNLPDFAFYGCSALETVSFAEGSQLTTIGGSALRGCSALTEVTLPRHVQTIYGNAFRSCSSLVSVYLPDTVSYITGGAFRDCGQVVLSVAYNSYAKQYAIRNGIAYVERERAVTASGSCGADATWELYSDGALSIRGTGSLTNPAYAGAVAWSAHRESIRTVEVASGITNLPDFAFYGCSALETVSFAEGSQLTTIGGSALRGCSALTEVTLPRHVQTIYGNAFRSCSSLVSVYLPDTVSYITGGAFRDCGKVVLSVARDSYAKQYAISNGIAYVER
;
A
#
# COMPACT_ATOMS: atom_id res chain seq x y z
N MET A 1 1.70 7.17 -42.81
CA MET A 1 0.28 7.00 -43.28
C MET A 1 -0.52 6.59 -42.08
N GLN A 2 -1.53 7.38 -41.70
CA GLN A 2 -2.33 7.12 -40.49
C GLN A 2 -3.71 6.50 -40.80
N THR A 3 -4.25 6.76 -42.00
CA THR A 3 -5.60 6.34 -42.36
C THR A 3 -5.61 5.62 -43.70
N ILE A 4 -6.32 4.49 -43.78
CA ILE A 4 -6.63 3.77 -45.01
C ILE A 4 -8.15 3.70 -45.14
N TYR A 5 -8.66 4.36 -46.17
CA TYR A 5 -10.09 4.50 -46.39
C TYR A 5 -10.71 3.22 -47.01
N GLY A 6 -12.03 3.16 -46.99
CA GLY A 6 -12.80 2.02 -47.49
C GLY A 6 -12.47 1.63 -48.92
N ASN A 7 -12.53 0.34 -49.20
CA ASN A 7 -12.27 -0.28 -50.49
C ASN A 7 -10.85 -0.15 -51.06
N ALA A 8 -9.86 0.38 -50.28
CA ALA A 8 -8.50 0.59 -50.76
C ALA A 8 -7.84 -0.68 -51.36
N PHE A 9 -8.14 -1.85 -50.80
CA PHE A 9 -7.68 -3.15 -51.28
C PHE A 9 -8.84 -4.11 -51.61
N ARG A 10 -10.07 -3.61 -51.76
CA ARG A 10 -11.24 -4.46 -51.98
C ARG A 10 -11.07 -5.32 -53.23
N SER A 11 -11.45 -6.61 -53.13
CA SER A 11 -11.42 -7.60 -54.21
C SER A 11 -10.04 -7.82 -54.85
N CYS A 12 -8.93 -7.50 -54.14
CA CYS A 12 -7.59 -7.86 -54.55
C CYS A 12 -7.36 -9.36 -54.30
N SER A 13 -7.94 -10.24 -55.11
CA SER A 13 -7.97 -11.70 -54.89
C SER A 13 -6.57 -12.35 -54.91
N SER A 14 -5.60 -11.77 -55.59
CA SER A 14 -4.21 -12.25 -55.64
C SER A 14 -3.31 -11.64 -54.57
N LEU A 15 -3.84 -10.79 -53.70
CA LEU A 15 -3.06 -10.15 -52.66
C LEU A 15 -2.77 -11.14 -51.49
N THR A 16 -1.51 -11.49 -51.29
CA THR A 16 -1.11 -12.49 -50.29
C THR A 16 -0.59 -11.86 -48.99
N SER A 17 -0.02 -10.66 -49.08
CA SER A 17 0.48 -9.99 -47.89
C SER A 17 0.44 -8.46 -47.99
N VAL A 18 0.19 -7.79 -46.87
CA VAL A 18 0.27 -6.34 -46.75
C VAL A 18 1.01 -5.95 -45.48
N TYR A 19 2.03 -5.14 -45.63
CA TYR A 19 2.70 -4.48 -44.51
C TYR A 19 1.90 -3.25 -44.09
N LEU A 20 1.42 -3.23 -42.87
CA LEU A 20 0.74 -2.08 -42.27
C LEU A 20 1.70 -1.38 -41.28
N PRO A 21 2.11 -0.13 -41.55
CA PRO A 21 2.95 0.64 -40.67
C PRO A 21 2.34 0.80 -39.26
N ASP A 22 3.17 0.93 -38.25
CA ASP A 22 2.74 1.09 -36.85
C ASP A 22 1.94 2.38 -36.63
N SER A 23 2.12 3.37 -37.51
CA SER A 23 1.39 4.64 -37.56
C SER A 23 -0.06 4.55 -38.04
N VAL A 24 -0.51 3.37 -38.46
CA VAL A 24 -1.92 3.21 -38.92
C VAL A 24 -2.86 3.23 -37.75
N SER A 25 -3.71 4.24 -37.68
CA SER A 25 -4.68 4.47 -36.60
C SER A 25 -6.13 4.26 -37.02
N TYR A 26 -6.38 4.10 -38.36
CA TYR A 26 -7.70 3.82 -38.89
C TYR A 26 -7.66 2.96 -40.17
N LEU A 27 -8.52 1.93 -40.21
CA LEU A 27 -8.81 1.08 -41.37
C LEU A 27 -10.32 0.93 -41.49
N ALA A 28 -10.88 1.27 -42.60
CA ALA A 28 -12.31 1.07 -42.85
C ALA A 28 -12.65 -0.42 -42.97
N ALA A 29 -13.83 -0.84 -42.50
CA ALA A 29 -14.23 -2.25 -42.44
C ALA A 29 -14.15 -2.98 -43.80
N SER A 30 -14.39 -2.29 -44.92
CA SER A 30 -14.33 -2.85 -46.26
C SER A 30 -12.94 -2.84 -46.91
N THR A 31 -11.91 -2.38 -46.22
CA THR A 31 -10.56 -2.18 -46.81
C THR A 31 -10.02 -3.43 -47.48
N PHE A 32 -10.15 -4.62 -46.87
CA PHE A 32 -9.67 -5.90 -47.40
C PHE A 32 -10.81 -6.86 -47.78
N GLN A 33 -12.01 -6.35 -47.99
CA GLN A 33 -13.15 -7.20 -48.37
C GLN A 33 -12.90 -7.89 -49.71
N GLY A 34 -13.03 -9.21 -49.77
CA GLY A 34 -12.79 -10.00 -50.98
C GLY A 34 -11.31 -10.33 -51.26
N CYS A 35 -10.42 -10.11 -50.32
CA CYS A 35 -9.00 -10.49 -50.40
C CYS A 35 -8.72 -11.88 -49.79
N GLY A 36 -9.40 -12.90 -50.19
CA GLY A 36 -9.51 -14.23 -49.59
C GLY A 36 -8.30 -14.88 -48.87
N GLN A 37 -7.05 -14.52 -49.18
CA GLN A 37 -5.86 -15.10 -48.58
C GLN A 37 -4.83 -14.07 -48.05
N VAL A 38 -5.26 -12.83 -47.86
CA VAL A 38 -4.33 -11.80 -47.41
C VAL A 38 -3.87 -12.03 -45.96
N VAL A 39 -2.57 -11.95 -45.73
CA VAL A 39 -1.95 -11.94 -44.39
C VAL A 39 -1.47 -10.53 -44.12
N LEU A 40 -1.93 -9.93 -43.04
CA LEU A 40 -1.50 -8.60 -42.65
C LEU A 40 -0.27 -8.68 -41.77
N SER A 41 0.80 -8.02 -42.13
CA SER A 41 1.98 -7.83 -41.28
C SER A 41 1.76 -6.60 -40.40
N VAL A 42 1.51 -6.81 -39.11
CA VAL A 42 1.03 -5.80 -38.14
C VAL A 42 2.00 -5.68 -36.96
N ALA A 43 2.09 -4.51 -36.38
CA ALA A 43 2.86 -4.34 -35.16
C ALA A 43 2.14 -4.89 -33.92
N TYR A 44 2.91 -5.24 -32.88
CA TYR A 44 2.39 -5.64 -31.59
C TYR A 44 1.47 -4.54 -31.03
N ASN A 45 0.29 -4.91 -30.49
CA ASN A 45 -0.72 -4.00 -29.95
C ASN A 45 -1.21 -2.87 -30.89
N SER A 46 -0.98 -2.95 -32.21
CA SER A 46 -1.40 -1.92 -33.16
C SER A 46 -2.91 -1.94 -33.44
N TYR A 47 -3.44 -0.77 -33.87
CA TYR A 47 -4.80 -0.69 -34.45
C TYR A 47 -4.98 -1.71 -35.56
N ALA A 48 -3.98 -1.88 -36.43
CA ALA A 48 -3.99 -2.84 -37.52
C ALA A 48 -4.16 -4.29 -37.05
N LYS A 49 -3.56 -4.69 -35.91
CA LYS A 49 -3.76 -6.01 -35.31
C LYS A 49 -5.21 -6.17 -34.83
N GLN A 50 -5.74 -5.18 -34.12
CA GLN A 50 -7.13 -5.20 -33.66
C GLN A 50 -8.13 -5.25 -34.82
N TYR A 51 -7.85 -4.54 -35.92
CA TYR A 51 -8.59 -4.61 -37.11
C TYR A 51 -8.58 -6.02 -37.76
N ALA A 52 -7.41 -6.65 -37.87
CA ALA A 52 -7.26 -8.01 -38.36
C ALA A 52 -8.09 -9.01 -37.56
N ILE A 53 -8.00 -8.94 -36.22
CA ILE A 53 -8.76 -9.79 -35.28
C ILE A 53 -10.28 -9.60 -35.51
N ARG A 54 -10.77 -8.34 -35.50
CA ARG A 54 -12.20 -8.02 -35.63
C ARG A 54 -12.80 -8.47 -36.97
N ASN A 55 -11.99 -8.49 -38.01
CA ASN A 55 -12.45 -8.81 -39.37
C ASN A 55 -12.07 -10.25 -39.79
N GLY A 56 -11.51 -11.08 -38.91
CA GLY A 56 -11.13 -12.46 -39.17
C GLY A 56 -10.03 -12.60 -40.24
N ILE A 57 -9.14 -11.59 -40.37
CA ILE A 57 -8.06 -11.59 -41.37
C ILE A 57 -6.81 -12.18 -40.72
N ALA A 58 -6.15 -13.10 -41.43
CA ALA A 58 -4.87 -13.67 -40.95
C ALA A 58 -3.82 -12.57 -40.83
N TYR A 59 -3.01 -12.66 -39.78
CA TYR A 59 -1.91 -11.71 -39.54
C TYR A 59 -0.66 -12.36 -38.99
N VAL A 60 0.47 -11.72 -39.27
CA VAL A 60 1.76 -12.00 -38.65
C VAL A 60 2.16 -10.77 -37.84
N GLU A 61 2.43 -10.99 -36.58
CA GLU A 61 2.83 -9.92 -35.67
C GLU A 61 4.34 -9.66 -35.80
N ARG A 62 4.69 -8.40 -36.06
CA ARG A 62 6.08 -7.95 -36.08
C ARG A 62 6.53 -7.61 -34.66
N ALA A 63 7.78 -7.90 -34.32
CA ALA A 63 8.41 -7.31 -33.15
C ALA A 63 8.37 -5.78 -33.29
N ALA A 64 7.96 -5.12 -32.20
CA ALA A 64 7.96 -3.66 -32.16
C ALA A 64 9.41 -3.13 -32.33
N THR A 65 9.58 -2.10 -33.17
CA THR A 65 10.91 -1.49 -33.38
C THR A 65 11.17 -0.40 -32.35
N VAL A 66 12.37 -0.36 -31.78
CA VAL A 66 12.82 0.74 -30.92
C VAL A 66 12.99 1.99 -31.78
N ILE A 67 12.23 3.04 -31.47
CA ILE A 67 12.27 4.32 -32.18
C ILE A 67 13.08 5.39 -31.43
N ALA A 68 13.27 5.21 -30.12
CA ALA A 68 14.09 6.07 -29.28
C ALA A 68 14.56 5.30 -28.04
N SER A 69 15.73 5.65 -27.55
CA SER A 69 16.31 5.05 -26.34
C SER A 69 17.31 5.98 -25.69
N GLY A 70 17.68 5.70 -24.44
CA GLY A 70 18.70 6.48 -23.73
C GLY A 70 18.90 6.05 -22.29
N SER A 71 19.75 6.79 -21.58
CA SER A 71 19.93 6.64 -20.14
C SER A 71 18.91 7.48 -19.39
N CYS A 72 18.46 7.01 -18.21
CA CYS A 72 17.55 7.73 -17.32
C CYS A 72 17.94 7.66 -15.84
N GLY A 73 19.12 7.13 -15.55
CA GLY A 73 19.72 6.99 -14.23
C GLY A 73 21.08 6.32 -14.32
N ALA A 74 21.83 6.23 -13.21
CA ALA A 74 23.18 5.66 -13.21
C ALA A 74 23.22 4.19 -13.63
N GLY A 75 22.18 3.42 -13.30
CA GLY A 75 22.01 2.00 -13.67
C GLY A 75 20.76 1.72 -14.48
N ALA A 76 20.14 2.76 -15.07
CA ALA A 76 18.84 2.65 -15.73
C ALA A 76 18.86 3.23 -17.14
N SER A 77 18.17 2.56 -18.04
CA SER A 77 17.96 2.95 -19.44
C SER A 77 16.48 2.85 -19.79
N TRP A 78 16.12 3.47 -20.90
CA TRP A 78 14.76 3.38 -21.45
C TRP A 78 14.78 3.09 -22.95
N GLU A 79 13.74 2.44 -23.40
CA GLU A 79 13.48 2.17 -24.81
C GLU A 79 12.02 2.45 -25.11
N LEU A 80 11.77 3.27 -26.13
CA LEU A 80 10.43 3.54 -26.65
C LEU A 80 10.25 2.81 -27.96
N TYR A 81 9.17 2.10 -28.07
CA TYR A 81 8.81 1.33 -29.26
C TYR A 81 7.76 2.09 -30.10
N GLY A 82 7.69 1.77 -31.41
CA GLY A 82 6.81 2.44 -32.36
C GLY A 82 5.31 2.28 -32.07
N ASP A 83 4.93 1.31 -31.27
CA ASP A 83 3.56 1.07 -30.78
C ASP A 83 3.19 1.90 -29.53
N GLY A 84 4.12 2.71 -29.03
CA GLY A 84 3.92 3.55 -27.85
C GLY A 84 4.24 2.87 -26.52
N VAL A 85 4.87 1.69 -26.53
CA VAL A 85 5.36 1.02 -25.31
C VAL A 85 6.70 1.62 -24.90
N LEU A 86 6.80 2.08 -23.67
CA LEU A 86 8.03 2.55 -23.03
C LEU A 86 8.50 1.53 -21.99
N ASN A 87 9.66 0.95 -22.20
CA ASN A 87 10.31 0.08 -21.23
C ASN A 87 11.39 0.87 -20.47
N ILE A 88 11.31 0.87 -19.14
CA ILE A 88 12.34 1.40 -18.23
C ILE A 88 13.06 0.22 -17.63
N LYS A 89 14.35 0.06 -17.99
CA LYS A 89 15.16 -1.11 -17.70
C LYS A 89 16.29 -0.82 -16.73
N GLY A 90 16.70 -1.86 -16.00
CA GLY A 90 17.86 -1.79 -15.12
C GLY A 90 17.49 -1.62 -13.65
N SER A 91 18.30 -0.84 -12.92
CA SER A 91 18.15 -0.73 -11.45
C SER A 91 18.58 0.63 -10.92
N GLY A 92 18.19 0.90 -9.65
CA GLY A 92 18.52 2.12 -8.95
C GLY A 92 17.53 3.25 -9.17
N ALA A 93 17.93 4.44 -8.77
CA ALA A 93 17.10 5.63 -8.86
C ALA A 93 17.12 6.24 -10.26
N LEU A 94 15.94 6.59 -10.76
CA LEU A 94 15.83 7.42 -11.96
C LEU A 94 16.13 8.88 -11.62
N THR A 95 16.72 9.60 -12.58
CA THR A 95 17.10 11.01 -12.40
C THR A 95 15.86 11.90 -12.30
N SER A 96 15.74 12.66 -11.22
CA SER A 96 14.69 13.68 -11.04
C SER A 96 15.11 15.01 -11.65
N PRO A 97 14.44 15.48 -12.71
CA PRO A 97 14.75 16.77 -13.32
C PRO A 97 14.10 17.91 -12.56
N LYS A 98 14.59 19.14 -12.78
CA LYS A 98 13.99 20.37 -12.23
C LYS A 98 12.66 20.76 -12.87
N ALA A 99 12.36 20.24 -14.05
CA ALA A 99 11.13 20.49 -14.81
C ALA A 99 10.78 19.29 -15.69
N ALA A 100 9.51 19.16 -16.06
CA ALA A 100 9.00 18.04 -16.88
C ALA A 100 9.79 17.84 -18.18
N SER A 101 10.21 18.93 -18.84
CA SER A 101 11.00 18.87 -20.08
C SER A 101 12.37 18.23 -19.92
N GLY A 102 12.85 18.05 -18.70
CA GLY A 102 14.11 17.35 -18.41
C GLY A 102 13.98 15.83 -18.31
N ILE A 103 12.78 15.28 -18.38
CA ILE A 103 12.56 13.83 -18.44
C ILE A 103 13.08 13.29 -19.79
N ALA A 104 13.83 12.20 -19.77
CA ALA A 104 14.52 11.65 -20.93
C ALA A 104 13.57 11.33 -22.12
N TRP A 105 12.34 10.94 -21.87
CA TRP A 105 11.33 10.63 -22.88
C TRP A 105 10.25 11.72 -23.05
N TYR A 106 10.42 12.92 -22.48
CA TYR A 106 9.39 13.97 -22.48
C TYR A 106 8.89 14.35 -23.86
N THR A 107 9.77 14.42 -24.87
CA THR A 107 9.41 14.78 -26.25
C THR A 107 8.43 13.78 -26.89
N TYR A 108 8.42 12.54 -26.40
CA TYR A 108 7.57 11.45 -26.88
C TYR A 108 6.29 11.25 -26.06
N ARG A 109 6.04 12.10 -25.06
CA ARG A 109 4.93 11.91 -24.09
C ARG A 109 3.55 11.70 -24.73
N HIS A 110 3.32 12.24 -25.95
CA HIS A 110 2.04 12.08 -26.66
C HIS A 110 1.89 10.72 -27.34
N MET A 111 2.98 9.97 -27.47
CA MET A 111 2.99 8.65 -28.10
C MET A 111 2.96 7.52 -27.06
N ILE A 112 3.38 7.78 -25.80
CA ILE A 112 3.47 6.77 -24.77
C ILE A 112 2.07 6.31 -24.37
N ARG A 113 1.79 5.02 -24.60
CA ARG A 113 0.51 4.35 -24.30
C ARG A 113 0.63 3.35 -23.17
N ALA A 114 1.76 2.66 -23.05
CA ALA A 114 2.03 1.72 -21.99
C ALA A 114 3.45 1.92 -21.43
N VAL A 115 3.61 1.71 -20.15
CA VAL A 115 4.91 1.77 -19.48
C VAL A 115 5.15 0.47 -18.73
N HIS A 116 6.34 -0.11 -18.91
CA HIS A 116 6.82 -1.25 -18.14
C HIS A 116 8.07 -0.83 -17.37
N VAL A 117 8.06 -1.03 -16.05
CA VAL A 117 9.16 -0.65 -15.16
C VAL A 117 9.80 -1.91 -14.57
N ASP A 118 11.10 -2.09 -14.77
CA ASP A 118 11.87 -3.21 -14.24
C ASP A 118 11.87 -3.23 -12.71
N ALA A 119 12.04 -4.44 -12.16
CA ALA A 119 12.00 -4.69 -10.71
C ALA A 119 13.04 -3.90 -9.91
N GLY A 120 14.23 -3.66 -10.50
CA GLY A 120 15.34 -2.97 -9.82
C GLY A 120 15.18 -1.45 -9.68
N ILE A 121 14.17 -0.84 -10.32
CA ILE A 121 13.94 0.62 -10.26
C ILE A 121 13.33 0.99 -8.90
N THR A 122 13.90 2.03 -8.25
CA THR A 122 13.55 2.39 -6.87
C THR A 122 12.63 3.60 -6.74
N ASN A 123 12.52 4.45 -7.77
CA ASN A 123 11.62 5.61 -7.80
C ASN A 123 11.06 5.87 -9.20
N LEU A 124 9.84 6.40 -9.27
CA LEU A 124 9.42 7.23 -10.40
C LEU A 124 9.78 8.67 -10.05
N PRO A 125 10.60 9.36 -10.86
CA PRO A 125 11.03 10.72 -10.55
C PRO A 125 9.88 11.73 -10.68
N ASP A 126 10.10 12.94 -10.21
CA ASP A 126 9.19 14.05 -10.46
C ASP A 126 8.96 14.18 -11.97
N PHE A 127 7.70 14.40 -12.36
CA PHE A 127 7.24 14.55 -13.74
C PHE A 127 7.46 13.34 -14.65
N ALA A 128 7.74 12.13 -14.16
CA ALA A 128 8.09 10.95 -14.96
C ALA A 128 7.23 10.78 -16.22
N PHE A 129 5.91 10.88 -16.10
CA PHE A 129 4.93 10.75 -17.19
C PHE A 129 4.00 11.95 -17.27
N TYR A 130 4.49 13.13 -16.89
CA TYR A 130 3.73 14.37 -16.92
C TYR A 130 3.16 14.65 -18.31
N GLY A 131 1.84 14.72 -18.42
CA GLY A 131 1.14 15.02 -19.67
C GLY A 131 1.18 13.90 -20.71
N CYS A 132 1.49 12.65 -20.31
CA CYS A 132 1.32 11.48 -21.17
C CYS A 132 -0.17 11.18 -21.31
N SER A 133 -0.90 12.00 -22.07
CA SER A 133 -2.37 11.93 -22.18
C SER A 133 -2.87 10.65 -22.85
N ALA A 134 -2.04 9.97 -23.63
CA ALA A 134 -2.35 8.70 -24.28
C ALA A 134 -1.97 7.47 -23.40
N LEU A 135 -1.40 7.67 -22.22
CA LEU A 135 -0.96 6.58 -21.35
C LEU A 135 -2.16 5.84 -20.76
N GLU A 136 -2.32 4.59 -21.16
CA GLU A 136 -3.41 3.69 -20.76
C GLU A 136 -3.03 2.81 -19.59
N THR A 137 -1.76 2.34 -19.53
CA THR A 137 -1.30 1.38 -18.53
C THR A 137 0.12 1.68 -18.03
N VAL A 138 0.30 1.49 -16.72
CA VAL A 138 1.64 1.46 -16.08
C VAL A 138 1.76 0.13 -15.33
N SER A 139 2.78 -0.65 -15.65
CA SER A 139 3.05 -1.93 -15.02
C SER A 139 4.44 -1.97 -14.40
N PHE A 140 4.55 -2.73 -13.33
CA PHE A 140 5.79 -2.93 -12.58
C PHE A 140 6.11 -4.41 -12.56
N ALA A 141 7.38 -4.76 -12.81
CA ALA A 141 7.81 -6.15 -12.77
C ALA A 141 7.63 -6.77 -11.37
N GLU A 142 7.43 -8.07 -11.33
CA GLU A 142 7.36 -8.82 -10.07
C GLU A 142 8.63 -8.59 -9.23
N GLY A 143 8.49 -8.47 -7.92
CA GLY A 143 9.60 -8.15 -7.02
C GLY A 143 10.07 -6.68 -7.08
N SER A 144 9.29 -5.78 -7.68
CA SER A 144 9.62 -4.35 -7.80
C SER A 144 10.11 -3.74 -6.49
N GLN A 145 11.23 -3.02 -6.55
CA GLN A 145 11.85 -2.29 -5.44
C GLN A 145 11.43 -0.82 -5.37
N LEU A 146 10.37 -0.46 -6.09
CA LEU A 146 9.88 0.92 -6.14
C LEU A 146 9.38 1.36 -4.77
N THR A 147 9.94 2.44 -4.24
CA THR A 147 9.57 3.01 -2.93
C THR A 147 8.84 4.36 -3.04
N THR A 148 9.01 5.05 -4.17
CA THR A 148 8.58 6.45 -4.29
C THR A 148 7.92 6.74 -5.64
N ILE A 149 6.78 7.42 -5.57
CA ILE A 149 6.13 8.08 -6.71
C ILE A 149 6.35 9.59 -6.58
N GLY A 150 7.13 10.17 -7.48
CA GLY A 150 7.53 11.57 -7.46
C GLY A 150 6.39 12.56 -7.70
N GLY A 151 6.68 13.83 -7.42
CA GLY A 151 5.70 14.91 -7.60
C GLY A 151 5.28 15.07 -9.05
N SER A 152 3.97 15.15 -9.31
CA SER A 152 3.40 15.23 -10.67
C SER A 152 3.83 14.08 -11.61
N ALA A 153 4.29 12.93 -11.09
CA ALA A 153 4.84 11.83 -11.88
C ALA A 153 3.88 11.33 -12.97
N LEU A 154 2.60 11.23 -12.68
CA LEU A 154 1.54 10.78 -13.61
C LEU A 154 0.49 11.88 -13.88
N ARG A 155 0.82 13.14 -13.54
CA ARG A 155 -0.13 14.25 -13.72
C ARG A 155 -0.54 14.41 -15.17
N GLY A 156 -1.86 14.43 -15.41
CA GLY A 156 -2.43 14.62 -16.75
C GLY A 156 -2.38 13.39 -17.64
N CYS A 157 -2.19 12.19 -17.09
CA CYS A 157 -2.36 10.92 -17.79
C CYS A 157 -3.86 10.63 -17.92
N SER A 158 -4.51 11.34 -18.84
CA SER A 158 -5.99 11.35 -18.93
C SER A 158 -6.60 10.05 -19.44
N ALA A 159 -5.83 9.20 -20.14
CA ALA A 159 -6.28 7.89 -20.61
C ALA A 159 -6.06 6.76 -19.58
N LEU A 160 -5.32 7.02 -18.48
CA LEU A 160 -5.00 6.03 -17.46
C LEU A 160 -6.25 5.69 -16.65
N THR A 161 -6.63 4.41 -16.61
CA THR A 161 -7.86 3.96 -15.93
C THR A 161 -7.62 3.31 -14.60
N GLU A 162 -6.50 2.61 -14.45
CA GLU A 162 -6.14 1.92 -13.20
C GLU A 162 -4.64 1.88 -12.98
N VAL A 163 -4.24 1.81 -11.72
CA VAL A 163 -2.84 1.63 -11.32
C VAL A 163 -2.76 0.72 -10.10
N THR A 164 -1.93 -0.33 -10.21
CA THR A 164 -1.54 -1.15 -9.07
C THR A 164 -0.13 -0.81 -8.66
N LEU A 165 0.03 -0.11 -7.52
CA LEU A 165 1.36 0.23 -7.01
C LEU A 165 2.03 -0.99 -6.36
N PRO A 166 3.35 -1.18 -6.56
CA PRO A 166 4.10 -2.28 -5.96
C PRO A 166 4.14 -2.23 -4.43
N ARG A 167 4.31 -3.39 -3.82
CA ARG A 167 4.27 -3.57 -2.36
C ARG A 167 5.30 -2.78 -1.54
N HIS A 168 6.35 -2.26 -2.14
CA HIS A 168 7.40 -1.49 -1.44
C HIS A 168 7.18 0.02 -1.51
N VAL A 169 6.14 0.50 -2.19
CA VAL A 169 5.86 1.95 -2.27
C VAL A 169 5.46 2.47 -0.90
N GLN A 170 6.20 3.48 -0.44
CA GLN A 170 6.03 4.14 0.86
C GLN A 170 5.54 5.57 0.72
N THR A 171 5.97 6.26 -0.34
CA THR A 171 5.74 7.70 -0.51
C THR A 171 5.12 8.04 -1.86
N ILE A 172 4.06 8.85 -1.84
CA ILE A 172 3.42 9.44 -3.02
C ILE A 172 3.44 10.96 -2.87
N TYR A 173 4.21 11.64 -3.73
CA TYR A 173 4.37 13.09 -3.65
C TYR A 173 3.23 13.87 -4.31
N GLY A 174 3.20 15.18 -4.09
CA GLY A 174 2.10 16.06 -4.47
C GLY A 174 1.76 16.05 -5.95
N ASN A 175 0.47 16.07 -6.26
CA ASN A 175 -0.06 16.04 -7.62
C ASN A 175 0.35 14.80 -8.44
N ALA A 176 0.85 13.71 -7.82
CA ALA A 176 1.37 12.54 -8.53
C ALA A 176 0.39 12.00 -9.58
N PHE A 177 -0.90 11.94 -9.29
CA PHE A 177 -1.98 11.50 -10.18
C PHE A 177 -2.95 12.63 -10.58
N ARG A 178 -2.60 13.89 -10.30
CA ARG A 178 -3.52 15.00 -10.56
C ARG A 178 -3.98 15.04 -12.03
N SER A 179 -5.27 15.27 -12.24
CA SER A 179 -5.89 15.36 -13.57
C SER A 179 -5.78 14.06 -14.40
N CYS A 180 -5.70 12.91 -13.77
CA CYS A 180 -5.93 11.61 -14.41
C CYS A 180 -7.45 11.40 -14.52
N SER A 181 -8.08 12.04 -15.49
CA SER A 181 -9.54 12.17 -15.55
C SER A 181 -10.30 10.86 -15.77
N SER A 182 -9.66 9.85 -16.37
CA SER A 182 -10.23 8.51 -16.57
C SER A 182 -9.87 7.53 -15.45
N LEU A 183 -9.11 7.94 -14.43
CA LEU A 183 -8.65 7.05 -13.38
C LEU A 183 -9.80 6.65 -12.45
N VAL A 184 -10.14 5.37 -12.45
CA VAL A 184 -11.24 4.81 -11.65
C VAL A 184 -10.75 3.99 -10.47
N SER A 185 -9.53 3.42 -10.53
CA SER A 185 -9.01 2.57 -9.46
C SER A 185 -7.51 2.74 -9.24
N VAL A 186 -7.10 2.84 -7.97
CA VAL A 186 -5.68 2.78 -7.58
C VAL A 186 -5.52 1.85 -6.39
N TYR A 187 -4.72 0.79 -6.58
CA TYR A 187 -4.29 -0.06 -5.48
C TYR A 187 -3.12 0.61 -4.74
N LEU A 188 -3.31 0.91 -3.45
CA LEU A 188 -2.29 1.44 -2.55
C LEU A 188 -1.82 0.33 -1.60
N PRO A 189 -0.53 -0.05 -1.64
CA PRO A 189 -0.01 -1.08 -0.75
C PRO A 189 -0.01 -0.63 0.71
N ASP A 190 0.06 -1.59 1.63
CA ASP A 190 0.00 -1.38 3.08
C ASP A 190 1.19 -0.59 3.60
N THR A 191 2.29 -0.61 2.85
CA THR A 191 3.53 0.12 3.15
C THR A 191 3.44 1.63 2.93
N VAL A 192 2.38 2.12 2.28
CA VAL A 192 2.22 3.57 2.05
C VAL A 192 2.02 4.28 3.37
N SER A 193 3.01 5.07 3.76
CA SER A 193 3.06 5.84 5.00
C SER A 193 3.00 7.36 4.81
N TYR A 194 3.11 7.83 3.56
CA TYR A 194 3.06 9.24 3.24
C TYR A 194 2.45 9.52 1.88
N ILE A 195 1.40 10.36 1.85
CA ILE A 195 0.78 10.88 0.63
C ILE A 195 0.62 12.39 0.80
N THR A 196 1.23 13.16 -0.08
CA THR A 196 1.13 14.62 -0.01
C THR A 196 -0.21 15.13 -0.56
N GLY A 197 -0.66 16.27 -0.08
CA GLY A 197 -1.90 16.91 -0.51
C GLY A 197 -2.01 17.07 -2.02
N GLY A 198 -3.21 16.84 -2.56
CA GLY A 198 -3.52 16.97 -3.98
C GLY A 198 -3.02 15.84 -4.88
N ALA A 199 -2.46 14.74 -4.31
CA ALA A 199 -1.96 13.60 -5.10
C ALA A 199 -2.99 13.07 -6.09
N PHE A 200 -4.27 13.03 -5.73
CA PHE A 200 -5.40 12.55 -6.56
C PHE A 200 -6.38 13.69 -6.96
N ARG A 201 -5.93 14.93 -6.90
CA ARG A 201 -6.78 16.08 -7.25
C ARG A 201 -7.20 16.01 -8.71
N ASP A 202 -8.45 16.35 -9.00
CA ASP A 202 -9.02 16.39 -10.36
C ASP A 202 -9.01 15.00 -11.06
N CYS A 203 -9.07 13.88 -10.31
CA CYS A 203 -9.15 12.50 -10.83
C CYS A 203 -10.60 12.01 -11.07
N GLY A 204 -11.60 12.87 -10.99
CA GLY A 204 -12.99 12.48 -11.24
C GLY A 204 -13.54 11.51 -10.16
N GLN A 205 -13.70 10.25 -10.50
CA GLN A 205 -14.35 9.23 -9.67
C GLN A 205 -13.37 8.16 -9.15
N VAL A 206 -12.13 8.52 -8.87
CA VAL A 206 -11.15 7.54 -8.40
C VAL A 206 -11.58 6.87 -7.09
N VAL A 207 -11.45 5.55 -7.03
CA VAL A 207 -11.63 4.72 -5.83
C VAL A 207 -10.26 4.17 -5.41
N LEU A 208 -9.85 4.43 -4.18
CA LEU A 208 -8.59 3.91 -3.65
C LEU A 208 -8.82 2.54 -2.99
N SER A 209 -8.13 1.52 -3.44
CA SER A 209 -8.09 0.22 -2.77
C SER A 209 -7.03 0.28 -1.67
N VAL A 210 -7.47 0.27 -0.42
CA VAL A 210 -6.64 0.53 0.78
C VAL A 210 -6.68 -0.64 1.76
N ALA A 211 -5.62 -0.79 2.56
CA ALA A 211 -5.63 -1.74 3.64
C ALA A 211 -6.41 -1.22 4.86
N TYR A 212 -6.84 -2.15 5.69
CA TYR A 212 -7.48 -1.86 6.98
C TYR A 212 -6.57 -0.97 7.85
N ASN A 213 -7.15 0.05 8.49
CA ASN A 213 -6.44 1.01 9.35
C ASN A 213 -5.17 1.66 8.76
N SER A 214 -4.97 1.60 7.44
CA SER A 214 -3.78 2.14 6.80
C SER A 214 -3.76 3.67 6.76
N TYR A 215 -2.55 4.23 6.61
CA TYR A 215 -2.37 5.65 6.31
C TYR A 215 -3.16 6.07 5.06
N ALA A 216 -3.16 5.20 4.03
CA ALA A 216 -3.89 5.44 2.79
C ALA A 216 -5.40 5.58 3.01
N LYS A 217 -6.00 4.77 3.91
CA LYS A 217 -7.40 4.90 4.30
C LYS A 217 -7.66 6.25 4.97
N GLN A 218 -6.82 6.63 5.95
CA GLN A 218 -6.94 7.91 6.64
C GLN A 218 -6.77 9.11 5.69
N TYR A 219 -5.88 8.97 4.70
CA TYR A 219 -5.73 9.96 3.64
C TYR A 219 -7.01 10.08 2.80
N ALA A 220 -7.60 8.96 2.36
CA ALA A 220 -8.84 8.96 1.59
C ALA A 220 -9.98 9.65 2.35
N ILE A 221 -10.18 9.31 3.63
CA ILE A 221 -11.20 9.93 4.49
C ILE A 221 -10.98 11.44 4.61
N ARG A 222 -9.76 11.88 4.93
CA ARG A 222 -9.44 13.32 5.13
C ARG A 222 -9.60 14.16 3.86
N ASN A 223 -9.47 13.54 2.67
CA ASN A 223 -9.56 14.25 1.39
C ASN A 223 -10.88 13.99 0.65
N GLY A 224 -11.84 13.29 1.27
CA GLY A 224 -13.14 12.98 0.67
C GLY A 224 -13.06 12.11 -0.57
N ILE A 225 -12.06 11.23 -0.67
CA ILE A 225 -11.86 10.33 -1.81
C ILE A 225 -12.54 8.99 -1.49
N ALA A 226 -13.30 8.46 -2.46
CA ALA A 226 -13.91 7.15 -2.33
C ALA A 226 -12.84 6.06 -2.15
N TYR A 227 -13.12 5.08 -1.30
CA TYR A 227 -12.20 3.95 -1.09
C TYR A 227 -12.96 2.65 -0.86
N VAL A 228 -12.29 1.55 -1.20
CA VAL A 228 -12.66 0.19 -0.84
C VAL A 228 -11.58 -0.36 0.08
N GLU A 229 -11.99 -0.79 1.26
CA GLU A 229 -11.10 -1.43 2.21
C GLU A 229 -10.94 -2.91 1.82
N ARG A 230 -9.69 -3.36 1.68
CA ARG A 230 -9.39 -4.75 1.34
C ARG A 230 -9.70 -5.64 2.53
N GLU A 231 -10.27 -6.81 2.26
CA GLU A 231 -10.39 -7.85 3.26
C GLU A 231 -9.00 -8.27 3.76
N ARG A 232 -8.88 -8.39 5.08
CA ARG A 232 -7.65 -8.84 5.74
C ARG A 232 -7.62 -10.37 5.67
N ALA A 233 -6.58 -10.93 5.06
CA ALA A 233 -6.39 -12.37 5.08
C ALA A 233 -5.99 -12.82 6.50
N VAL A 234 -6.75 -13.74 7.10
CA VAL A 234 -6.39 -14.38 8.36
C VAL A 234 -5.26 -15.37 8.09
N THR A 235 -4.12 -15.18 8.73
CA THR A 235 -2.92 -16.02 8.60
C THR A 235 -2.82 -17.06 9.71
N ALA A 236 -3.41 -16.77 10.87
CA ALA A 236 -3.51 -17.71 11.99
C ALA A 236 -4.69 -17.32 12.89
N SER A 237 -5.28 -18.31 13.54
CA SER A 237 -6.40 -18.10 14.46
C SER A 237 -6.48 -19.22 15.49
N GLY A 238 -7.24 -18.99 16.56
CA GLY A 238 -7.45 -20.01 17.57
C GLY A 238 -8.32 -19.53 18.74
N SER A 239 -8.46 -20.38 19.73
CA SER A 239 -9.10 -20.06 21.01
C SER A 239 -8.08 -19.50 22.00
N CYS A 240 -8.49 -18.55 22.85
CA CYS A 240 -7.65 -17.95 23.88
C CYS A 240 -8.38 -17.80 25.23
N GLY A 241 -9.55 -18.34 25.35
CA GLY A 241 -10.41 -18.39 26.53
C GLY A 241 -11.62 -19.27 26.28
N ALA A 242 -12.50 -19.42 27.26
CA ALA A 242 -13.72 -20.23 27.10
C ALA A 242 -14.62 -19.69 25.99
N ASP A 243 -14.83 -18.36 25.97
CA ASP A 243 -15.67 -17.65 25.02
C ASP A 243 -14.87 -16.57 24.26
N ALA A 244 -13.55 -16.77 24.09
CA ALA A 244 -12.65 -15.85 23.44
C ALA A 244 -11.82 -16.54 22.36
N THR A 245 -11.70 -15.86 21.22
CA THR A 245 -10.91 -16.27 20.06
C THR A 245 -9.97 -15.16 19.62
N TRP A 246 -8.95 -15.53 18.88
CA TRP A 246 -8.03 -14.60 18.26
C TRP A 246 -7.83 -14.88 16.79
N GLU A 247 -7.59 -13.84 16.02
CA GLU A 247 -7.22 -13.88 14.60
C GLU A 247 -6.03 -12.97 14.35
N LEU A 248 -5.00 -13.51 13.72
CA LEU A 248 -3.87 -12.74 13.21
C LEU A 248 -4.02 -12.53 11.72
N TYR A 249 -3.89 -11.32 11.27
CA TYR A 249 -4.04 -10.94 9.87
C TYR A 249 -2.69 -10.72 9.19
N SER A 250 -2.69 -10.76 7.86
CA SER A 250 -1.50 -10.62 7.02
C SER A 250 -0.75 -9.28 7.19
N ASP A 251 -1.43 -8.26 7.71
CA ASP A 251 -0.86 -6.94 8.03
C ASP A 251 -0.20 -6.87 9.42
N GLY A 252 -0.19 -7.97 10.17
CA GLY A 252 0.34 -8.06 11.53
C GLY A 252 -0.62 -7.59 12.61
N ALA A 253 -1.89 -7.35 12.29
CA ALA A 253 -2.89 -7.04 13.30
C ALA A 253 -3.43 -8.30 13.94
N LEU A 254 -3.44 -8.33 15.28
CA LEU A 254 -4.05 -9.37 16.09
C LEU A 254 -5.37 -8.85 16.68
N SER A 255 -6.48 -9.50 16.33
CA SER A 255 -7.79 -9.20 16.90
C SER A 255 -8.16 -10.27 17.93
N ILE A 256 -8.47 -9.84 19.15
CA ILE A 256 -8.98 -10.70 20.22
C ILE A 256 -10.46 -10.39 20.41
N ARG A 257 -11.30 -11.39 20.18
CA ARG A 257 -12.76 -11.26 20.16
C ARG A 257 -13.42 -12.16 21.20
N GLY A 258 -14.70 -11.87 21.50
CA GLY A 258 -15.49 -12.61 22.45
C GLY A 258 -15.59 -11.93 23.79
N THR A 259 -15.77 -12.73 24.85
CA THR A 259 -16.08 -12.25 26.20
C THR A 259 -15.34 -13.06 27.26
N GLY A 260 -15.27 -12.49 28.48
CA GLY A 260 -14.72 -13.17 29.66
C GLY A 260 -13.21 -13.11 29.76
N SER A 261 -12.68 -14.02 30.53
CA SER A 261 -11.25 -14.06 30.87
C SER A 261 -10.46 -14.83 29.83
N LEU A 262 -9.35 -14.26 29.38
CA LEU A 262 -8.37 -15.00 28.57
C LEU A 262 -7.61 -15.99 29.45
N THR A 263 -7.25 -17.14 28.88
CA THR A 263 -6.52 -18.20 29.60
C THR A 263 -5.14 -17.71 30.02
N ASN A 264 -4.83 -17.86 31.31
CA ASN A 264 -3.53 -17.50 31.86
C ASN A 264 -2.50 -18.59 31.53
N PRO A 265 -1.44 -18.31 30.78
CA PRO A 265 -0.48 -19.32 30.38
C PRO A 265 0.52 -19.64 31.52
N ALA A 266 1.05 -20.86 31.54
CA ALA A 266 2.07 -21.26 32.51
C ALA A 266 3.41 -20.55 32.26
N TYR A 267 3.73 -20.15 31.02
CA TYR A 267 4.93 -19.44 30.61
C TYR A 267 4.70 -18.70 29.27
N ALA A 268 5.57 -17.81 28.91
CA ALA A 268 5.40 -16.94 27.73
C ALA A 268 5.17 -17.69 26.40
N GLY A 269 5.78 -18.88 26.23
CA GLY A 269 5.61 -19.70 25.04
C GLY A 269 4.27 -20.42 24.95
N ALA A 270 3.48 -20.46 26.03
CA ALA A 270 2.16 -21.07 26.07
C ALA A 270 1.02 -20.10 25.72
N VAL A 271 1.32 -18.83 25.47
CA VAL A 271 0.33 -17.85 24.96
C VAL A 271 -0.15 -18.32 23.57
N ALA A 272 -1.45 -18.26 23.31
CA ALA A 272 -2.08 -18.81 22.11
C ALA A 272 -1.47 -18.32 20.77
N TRP A 273 -0.99 -17.08 20.72
CA TRP A 273 -0.33 -16.47 19.55
C TRP A 273 1.19 -16.34 19.68
N SER A 274 1.82 -17.02 20.63
CA SER A 274 3.24 -16.89 20.93
C SER A 274 4.19 -17.20 19.77
N ALA A 275 3.79 -18.10 18.85
CA ALA A 275 4.55 -18.43 17.65
C ALA A 275 4.64 -17.26 16.64
N HIS A 276 3.79 -16.27 16.77
CA HIS A 276 3.65 -15.16 15.82
C HIS A 276 4.10 -13.81 16.38
N ARG A 277 4.74 -13.77 17.56
CA ARG A 277 5.08 -12.53 18.29
C ARG A 277 5.88 -11.52 17.49
N GLU A 278 6.73 -11.97 16.58
CA GLU A 278 7.57 -11.09 15.74
C GLU A 278 6.78 -10.40 14.62
N SER A 279 5.64 -10.97 14.24
CA SER A 279 4.77 -10.42 13.19
C SER A 279 3.64 -9.52 13.73
N ILE A 280 3.37 -9.55 15.04
CA ILE A 280 2.30 -8.74 15.66
C ILE A 280 2.73 -7.28 15.74
N ARG A 281 2.01 -6.41 15.00
CA ARG A 281 2.23 -4.95 14.96
C ARG A 281 1.15 -4.17 15.69
N THR A 282 -0.09 -4.62 15.61
CA THR A 282 -1.22 -3.96 16.28
C THR A 282 -2.08 -5.00 16.98
N VAL A 283 -2.67 -4.61 18.10
CA VAL A 283 -3.60 -5.46 18.86
C VAL A 283 -4.90 -4.73 19.06
N GLU A 284 -6.00 -5.41 18.74
CA GLU A 284 -7.38 -4.96 18.97
C GLU A 284 -8.05 -5.89 19.96
N VAL A 285 -8.45 -5.38 21.13
CA VAL A 285 -9.10 -6.14 22.20
C VAL A 285 -10.57 -5.78 22.26
N ALA A 286 -11.46 -6.77 22.08
CA ALA A 286 -12.90 -6.59 22.15
C ALA A 286 -13.37 -6.13 23.55
N SER A 287 -14.50 -5.44 23.58
CA SER A 287 -15.03 -4.84 24.82
C SER A 287 -15.37 -5.86 25.92
N GLY A 288 -15.77 -7.07 25.57
CA GLY A 288 -16.14 -8.11 26.51
C GLY A 288 -14.99 -8.82 27.23
N ILE A 289 -13.73 -8.58 26.83
CA ILE A 289 -12.54 -9.22 27.44
C ILE A 289 -12.23 -8.54 28.79
N THR A 290 -12.00 -9.35 29.81
CA THR A 290 -11.85 -8.88 31.20
C THR A 290 -10.41 -8.82 31.70
N ASN A 291 -9.47 -9.54 31.08
CA ASN A 291 -8.03 -9.50 31.43
C ASN A 291 -7.13 -9.59 30.21
N LEU A 292 -5.96 -8.98 30.26
CA LEU A 292 -4.81 -9.45 29.49
C LEU A 292 -4.05 -10.44 30.37
N PRO A 293 -3.84 -11.70 29.94
CA PRO A 293 -3.17 -12.70 30.77
C PRO A 293 -1.68 -12.41 30.98
N ASP A 294 -1.03 -13.13 31.86
CA ASP A 294 0.41 -13.07 31.99
C ASP A 294 1.08 -13.37 30.66
N PHE A 295 2.14 -12.64 30.34
CA PHE A 295 2.93 -12.76 29.11
C PHE A 295 2.14 -12.51 27.80
N ALA A 296 0.94 -11.95 27.81
CA ALA A 296 0.07 -11.81 26.65
C ALA A 296 0.81 -11.39 25.35
N PHE A 297 1.64 -10.36 25.42
CA PHE A 297 2.44 -9.82 24.30
C PHE A 297 3.94 -9.78 24.65
N TYR A 298 4.39 -10.70 25.50
CA TYR A 298 5.79 -10.77 25.89
C TYR A 298 6.72 -10.91 24.68
N GLY A 299 7.63 -9.95 24.50
CA GLY A 299 8.59 -9.94 23.41
C GLY A 299 8.03 -9.65 22.03
N CYS A 300 6.81 -9.11 21.91
CA CYS A 300 6.28 -8.58 20.66
C CYS A 300 7.00 -7.26 20.33
N SER A 301 8.25 -7.36 19.88
CA SER A 301 9.13 -6.20 19.65
C SER A 301 8.65 -5.27 18.55
N ALA A 302 7.87 -5.79 17.59
CA ALA A 302 7.26 -5.03 16.49
C ALA A 302 5.90 -4.42 16.86
N LEU A 303 5.37 -4.63 18.07
CA LEU A 303 4.07 -4.14 18.50
C LEU A 303 4.11 -2.61 18.70
N GLU A 304 3.38 -1.91 17.84
CA GLU A 304 3.31 -0.44 17.79
C GLU A 304 2.12 0.11 18.59
N THR A 305 0.97 -0.58 18.55
CA THR A 305 -0.26 -0.12 19.18
C THR A 305 -1.06 -1.25 19.82
N VAL A 306 -1.66 -0.96 20.97
CA VAL A 306 -2.69 -1.79 21.61
C VAL A 306 -3.94 -0.94 21.81
N SER A 307 -5.05 -1.36 21.22
CA SER A 307 -6.34 -0.69 21.29
C SER A 307 -7.38 -1.55 22.01
N PHE A 308 -8.25 -0.89 22.73
CA PHE A 308 -9.36 -1.50 23.45
C PHE A 308 -10.66 -0.91 22.93
N ALA A 309 -11.63 -1.77 22.61
CA ALA A 309 -12.92 -1.34 22.12
C ALA A 309 -13.65 -0.45 23.14
N GLU A 310 -14.47 0.46 22.65
CA GLU A 310 -15.33 1.29 23.51
C GLU A 310 -16.19 0.42 24.43
N GLY A 311 -16.35 0.84 25.68
CA GLY A 311 -17.04 0.06 26.70
C GLY A 311 -16.27 -1.15 27.24
N SER A 312 -14.95 -1.21 27.01
CA SER A 312 -14.09 -2.31 27.47
C SER A 312 -14.29 -2.65 28.95
N GLN A 313 -14.46 -3.95 29.22
CA GLN A 313 -14.62 -4.52 30.57
C GLN A 313 -13.28 -5.01 31.18
N LEU A 314 -12.17 -4.61 30.59
CA LEU A 314 -10.85 -5.01 31.04
C LEU A 314 -10.57 -4.49 32.45
N THR A 315 -10.24 -5.38 33.38
CA THR A 315 -9.94 -5.04 34.77
C THR A 315 -8.47 -5.27 35.13
N THR A 316 -7.79 -6.12 34.36
CA THR A 316 -6.46 -6.63 34.77
C THR A 316 -5.48 -6.65 33.60
N ILE A 317 -4.28 -6.13 33.84
CA ILE A 317 -3.09 -6.32 33.01
C ILE A 317 -2.16 -7.30 33.72
N GLY A 318 -1.97 -8.47 33.14
CA GLY A 318 -1.19 -9.58 33.71
C GLY A 318 0.31 -9.29 33.82
N GLY A 319 1.00 -10.15 34.55
CA GLY A 319 2.44 -10.04 34.76
C GLY A 319 3.21 -10.20 33.46
N SER A 320 4.16 -9.28 33.18
CA SER A 320 4.92 -9.25 31.93
C SER A 320 4.07 -9.20 30.65
N ALA A 321 2.80 -8.79 30.71
CA ALA A 321 1.88 -8.84 29.59
C ALA A 321 2.38 -8.11 28.34
N LEU A 322 3.02 -6.97 28.49
CA LEU A 322 3.59 -6.15 27.40
C LEU A 322 5.13 -6.02 27.52
N ARG A 323 5.78 -6.88 28.32
CA ARG A 323 7.22 -6.80 28.52
C ARG A 323 7.99 -6.98 27.22
N GLY A 324 8.89 -6.03 26.92
CA GLY A 324 9.73 -6.08 25.72
C GLY A 324 9.04 -5.66 24.41
N CYS A 325 7.88 -5.02 24.49
CA CYS A 325 7.23 -4.38 23.33
C CYS A 325 7.99 -3.08 22.99
N SER A 326 9.15 -3.22 22.35
CA SER A 326 10.10 -2.11 22.18
C SER A 326 9.64 -1.04 21.17
N ALA A 327 8.72 -1.38 20.26
CA ALA A 327 8.14 -0.43 19.31
C ALA A 327 6.91 0.32 19.86
N LEU A 328 6.35 -0.11 21.00
CA LEU A 328 5.15 0.48 21.61
C LEU A 328 5.46 1.88 22.13
N THR A 329 4.73 2.90 21.66
CA THR A 329 5.00 4.31 22.01
C THR A 329 4.02 4.86 23.04
N GLU A 330 2.76 4.43 22.99
CA GLU A 330 1.72 4.91 23.90
C GLU A 330 0.69 3.82 24.20
N VAL A 331 0.07 3.90 25.36
CA VAL A 331 -1.02 3.01 25.76
C VAL A 331 -2.07 3.81 26.53
N THR A 332 -3.33 3.72 26.11
CA THR A 332 -4.48 4.22 26.85
C THR A 332 -5.23 3.03 27.45
N LEU A 333 -5.09 2.83 28.78
CA LEU A 333 -5.81 1.76 29.47
C LEU A 333 -7.30 2.12 29.65
N PRO A 334 -8.21 1.13 29.47
CA PRO A 334 -9.64 1.33 29.65
C PRO A 334 -10.02 1.72 31.09
N ARG A 335 -11.15 2.40 31.23
CA ARG A 335 -11.64 2.95 32.49
C ARG A 335 -11.91 1.93 33.62
N HIS A 336 -12.03 0.66 33.31
CA HIS A 336 -12.29 -0.40 34.29
C HIS A 336 -11.03 -1.11 34.79
N VAL A 337 -9.85 -0.76 34.31
CA VAL A 337 -8.59 -1.38 34.76
C VAL A 337 -8.32 -0.99 36.22
N GLN A 338 -8.15 -2.00 37.05
CA GLN A 338 -7.91 -1.89 38.49
C GLN A 338 -6.51 -2.37 38.86
N THR A 339 -5.99 -3.39 38.18
CA THR A 339 -4.75 -4.05 38.57
C THR A 339 -3.76 -4.14 37.40
N ILE A 340 -2.52 -3.77 37.68
CA ILE A 340 -1.37 -3.92 36.78
C ILE A 340 -0.30 -4.76 37.49
N TYR A 341 -0.07 -5.97 37.01
CA TYR A 341 0.89 -6.88 37.63
C TYR A 341 2.36 -6.61 37.25
N GLY A 342 3.28 -7.27 37.95
CA GLY A 342 4.70 -6.99 37.86
C GLY A 342 5.29 -7.12 36.46
N ASN A 343 6.20 -6.23 36.11
CA ASN A 343 6.87 -6.15 34.83
C ASN A 343 5.93 -5.99 33.63
N ALA A 344 4.67 -5.61 33.82
CA ALA A 344 3.66 -5.57 32.74
C ALA A 344 4.14 -4.79 31.51
N PHE A 345 4.83 -3.67 31.68
CA PHE A 345 5.41 -2.83 30.62
C PHE A 345 6.94 -2.81 30.62
N ARG A 346 7.58 -3.72 31.38
CA ARG A 346 9.05 -3.68 31.50
C ARG A 346 9.74 -3.75 30.14
N SER A 347 10.80 -2.95 29.96
CA SER A 347 11.60 -2.88 28.73
C SER A 347 10.81 -2.46 27.46
N CYS A 348 9.73 -1.70 27.61
CA CYS A 348 9.08 -0.99 26.50
C CYS A 348 9.89 0.29 26.20
N SER A 349 11.01 0.14 25.49
CA SER A 349 12.03 1.20 25.37
C SER A 349 11.58 2.46 24.63
N SER A 350 10.60 2.33 23.73
CA SER A 350 10.00 3.47 23.00
C SER A 350 8.76 4.07 23.67
N LEU A 351 8.34 3.53 24.83
CA LEU A 351 7.10 3.95 25.50
C LEU A 351 7.29 5.34 26.14
N VAL A 352 6.55 6.33 25.63
CA VAL A 352 6.61 7.72 26.08
C VAL A 352 5.40 8.14 26.91
N SER A 353 4.24 7.48 26.74
CA SER A 353 3.01 7.86 27.43
C SER A 353 2.14 6.65 27.80
N VAL A 354 1.64 6.62 29.03
CA VAL A 354 0.61 5.67 29.47
C VAL A 354 -0.48 6.40 30.23
N TYR A 355 -1.72 6.30 29.72
CA TYR A 355 -2.89 6.75 30.44
C TYR A 355 -3.35 5.67 31.44
N LEU A 356 -3.36 6.03 32.73
CA LEU A 356 -3.84 5.19 33.82
C LEU A 356 -5.18 5.69 34.33
N PRO A 357 -6.27 4.91 34.23
CA PRO A 357 -7.58 5.34 34.71
C PRO A 357 -7.60 5.46 36.24
N ASP A 358 -8.58 6.21 36.74
CA ASP A 358 -8.76 6.50 38.18
C ASP A 358 -9.09 5.26 39.01
N THR A 359 -9.59 4.23 38.34
CA THR A 359 -9.92 2.93 38.93
C THR A 359 -8.70 2.07 39.29
N VAL A 360 -7.50 2.45 38.81
CA VAL A 360 -6.27 1.71 39.13
C VAL A 360 -5.97 1.83 40.63
N SER A 361 -6.08 0.70 41.32
CA SER A 361 -5.87 0.59 42.77
C SER A 361 -4.69 -0.27 43.18
N TYR A 362 -4.07 -0.97 42.20
CA TYR A 362 -2.93 -1.82 42.48
C TYR A 362 -1.98 -1.88 41.26
N ILE A 363 -0.71 -1.52 41.50
CA ILE A 363 0.39 -1.65 40.54
C ILE A 363 1.56 -2.34 41.24
N THR A 364 1.96 -3.49 40.75
CA THR A 364 3.10 -4.22 41.35
C THR A 364 4.44 -3.59 40.98
N GLY A 365 5.44 -3.71 41.83
CA GLY A 365 6.78 -3.18 41.62
C GLY A 365 7.37 -3.62 40.28
N GLY A 366 8.07 -2.70 39.60
CA GLY A 366 8.76 -2.95 38.36
C GLY A 366 7.85 -2.95 37.13
N ALA A 367 6.54 -2.61 37.24
CA ALA A 367 5.60 -2.61 36.10
C ALA A 367 6.13 -1.79 34.92
N PHE A 368 6.79 -0.65 35.17
CA PHE A 368 7.36 0.25 34.15
C PHE A 368 8.91 0.28 34.18
N ARG A 369 9.54 -0.76 34.71
CA ARG A 369 11.00 -0.82 34.79
C ARG A 369 11.59 -0.86 33.37
N ASP A 370 12.70 -0.15 33.16
CA ASP A 370 13.44 -0.11 31.90
C ASP A 370 12.63 0.48 30.72
N CYS A 371 11.62 1.34 30.98
CA CYS A 371 10.80 2.03 29.95
C CYS A 371 11.39 3.38 29.48
N GLY A 372 12.60 3.70 29.85
CA GLY A 372 13.29 4.91 29.40
C GLY A 372 12.63 6.21 29.90
N LYS A 373 11.84 6.88 29.05
CA LYS A 373 11.27 8.21 29.31
C LYS A 373 9.74 8.21 29.49
N VAL A 374 9.16 7.14 30.00
CA VAL A 374 7.70 7.05 30.14
C VAL A 374 7.15 8.14 31.06
N VAL A 375 6.05 8.76 30.65
CA VAL A 375 5.25 9.70 31.43
C VAL A 375 3.89 9.07 31.69
N LEU A 376 3.49 8.96 32.96
CA LEU A 376 2.19 8.42 33.34
C LEU A 376 1.15 9.57 33.42
N SER A 377 0.06 9.47 32.67
CA SER A 377 -1.10 10.36 32.81
C SER A 377 -2.01 9.81 33.92
N VAL A 378 -2.09 10.52 35.03
CA VAL A 378 -2.73 10.06 36.27
C VAL A 378 -3.75 11.05 36.78
N ALA A 379 -4.77 10.57 37.49
CA ALA A 379 -5.72 11.46 38.18
C ALA A 379 -5.13 12.04 39.47
N ARG A 380 -5.66 13.20 39.83
CA ARG A 380 -5.37 13.85 41.12
C ARG A 380 -5.70 12.89 42.28
N ASP A 381 -4.80 12.79 43.24
CA ASP A 381 -4.97 11.99 44.46
C ASP A 381 -5.17 10.47 44.22
N SER A 382 -4.82 9.97 43.03
CA SER A 382 -4.96 8.55 42.65
C SER A 382 -3.81 7.68 43.21
N TYR A 383 -4.09 6.37 43.35
CA TYR A 383 -3.08 5.36 43.60
C TYR A 383 -1.94 5.38 42.58
N ALA A 384 -2.31 5.55 41.29
CA ALA A 384 -1.36 5.61 40.18
C ALA A 384 -0.37 6.79 40.34
N LYS A 385 -0.83 7.95 40.84
CA LYS A 385 0.08 9.09 41.16
C LYS A 385 1.04 8.74 42.28
N GLN A 386 0.56 8.13 43.37
CA GLN A 386 1.42 7.71 44.50
C GLN A 386 2.46 6.67 44.02
N TYR A 387 2.06 5.74 43.17
CA TYR A 387 2.97 4.78 42.57
C TYR A 387 4.05 5.49 41.72
N ALA A 388 3.68 6.47 40.86
CA ALA A 388 4.65 7.22 40.07
C ALA A 388 5.68 7.92 40.93
N ILE A 389 5.22 8.64 41.96
CA ILE A 389 6.10 9.34 42.95
C ILE A 389 7.06 8.33 43.64
N SER A 390 6.52 7.23 44.17
CA SER A 390 7.29 6.23 44.93
C SER A 390 8.33 5.50 44.07
N ASN A 391 8.16 5.42 42.75
CA ASN A 391 9.08 4.76 41.84
C ASN A 391 9.88 5.73 40.97
N GLY A 392 9.83 7.04 41.20
CA GLY A 392 10.58 8.06 40.49
C GLY A 392 10.21 8.15 38.99
N ILE A 393 8.95 7.85 38.64
CA ILE A 393 8.45 7.89 37.24
C ILE A 393 7.80 9.25 36.99
N ALA A 394 8.13 9.88 35.86
CA ALA A 394 7.51 11.12 35.45
C ALA A 394 6.00 10.98 35.27
N TYR A 395 5.22 11.98 35.67
CA TYR A 395 3.76 11.96 35.50
C TYR A 395 3.20 13.33 35.17
N VAL A 396 2.02 13.33 34.54
CA VAL A 396 1.16 14.49 34.31
C VAL A 396 -0.17 14.25 35.00
N GLU A 397 -0.59 15.22 35.80
CA GLU A 397 -1.87 15.21 36.50
C GLU A 397 -3.00 15.72 35.58
N ARG A 398 -4.17 15.12 35.65
CA ARG A 398 -5.38 15.50 34.89
C ARG A 398 -6.60 15.63 35.80
#